data_b7bf72c2e6b7fd49de2031705c2df4c8
#
_entry.id   b7bf72c2e6b7fd49de2031705c2df4c8
#
_cell.length_a   1.000
_cell.length_b   1.000
_cell.length_c   1.000
_cell.angle_alpha   90.00
_cell.angle_beta   90.00
_cell.angle_gamma   90.00
#
_symmetry.space_group_name_H-M   'P 1'
#
loop_
_entity.id
_entity.type
_entity.pdbx_description
1 polymer ?
#
loop_
_entity_poly.entity_id
_entity_poly.type
_entity_poly.pdbx_seq_one_letter_code
_entity_poly.pdbx_strand_id
1 'polypeptide(L)'
;HSPFKSTSAEENPKEEDYSKRMGYETYDNNRSTRLIELIESYDKVSYEDFKDIKYDNSFPSKFNYNFMDISIIEKLKIDPENDLFEILDIIQKWNRKTDINSQGAGVYGVLYYQLVSNYRNEILENDNTVSKETLLSALSDIKSYLTDNFGSINITLGDFQKLVRGDKEMPIFGMP
;
A
#
# COMPACT_ATOMS: atom_id res chain seq x y z
N HIS A 1 -0.04 9.26 -14.85
CA HIS A 1 -0.40 8.04 -15.54
C HIS A 1 -1.80 7.65 -15.09
N SER A 2 -2.74 7.64 -16.03
CA SER A 2 -4.10 7.18 -15.77
C SER A 2 -4.28 5.89 -16.55
N PRO A 3 -4.51 4.75 -15.89
CA PRO A 3 -4.87 3.52 -16.56
C PRO A 3 -6.21 3.69 -17.31
N PHE A 4 -6.46 2.85 -18.30
CA PHE A 4 -7.69 2.91 -19.11
C PHE A 4 -8.97 2.74 -18.28
N LYS A 5 -8.87 2.14 -17.10
CA LYS A 5 -10.00 1.90 -16.19
C LYS A 5 -10.06 2.91 -15.04
N SER A 6 -9.46 4.08 -15.20
CA SER A 6 -9.40 5.10 -14.14
C SER A 6 -10.57 6.08 -14.17
N THR A 7 -11.53 5.88 -15.03
CA THR A 7 -12.78 6.66 -15.04
C THR A 7 -13.96 5.75 -14.78
N SER A 8 -14.94 6.22 -14.02
CA SER A 8 -16.17 5.49 -13.73
C SER A 8 -17.11 5.38 -14.93
N ALA A 9 -16.81 6.06 -16.02
CA ALA A 9 -17.65 6.12 -17.20
C ALA A 9 -17.53 4.86 -18.06
N GLU A 10 -18.64 4.48 -18.67
CA GLU A 10 -18.68 3.42 -19.70
C GLU A 10 -17.81 3.75 -20.91
N GLU A 11 -17.46 5.02 -21.10
CA GLU A 11 -16.66 5.56 -22.20
C GLU A 11 -15.16 5.58 -21.92
N ASN A 12 -14.67 4.70 -21.07
CA ASN A 12 -13.23 4.57 -20.84
C ASN A 12 -12.51 4.28 -22.17
N PRO A 13 -11.34 4.90 -22.42
CA PRO A 13 -10.52 4.55 -23.57
C PRO A 13 -10.23 3.05 -23.59
N LYS A 14 -10.32 2.42 -24.75
CA LYS A 14 -10.06 0.98 -24.87
C LYS A 14 -8.60 0.75 -25.22
N GLU A 15 -8.00 -0.28 -24.61
CA GLU A 15 -6.61 -0.65 -24.90
C GLU A 15 -6.36 -0.90 -26.38
N GLU A 16 -7.33 -1.47 -27.07
CA GLU A 16 -7.27 -1.80 -28.51
C GLU A 16 -7.14 -0.58 -29.43
N ASP A 17 -7.58 0.61 -28.95
CA ASP A 17 -7.52 1.86 -29.73
C ASP A 17 -6.12 2.49 -29.71
N TYR A 18 -5.18 1.94 -28.98
CA TYR A 18 -3.87 2.53 -28.76
C TYR A 18 -2.73 1.55 -29.05
N SER A 19 -1.62 2.08 -29.51
CA SER A 19 -0.43 1.28 -29.77
C SER A 19 0.22 0.82 -28.46
N LYS A 20 0.50 -0.48 -28.31
CA LYS A 20 1.25 -1.04 -27.18
C LYS A 20 2.62 -0.39 -26.98
N ARG A 21 3.19 0.24 -28.03
CA ARG A 21 4.47 0.97 -27.95
C ARG A 21 4.39 2.23 -27.10
N MET A 22 3.20 2.72 -26.76
CA MET A 22 3.03 3.88 -25.89
C MET A 22 3.30 3.58 -24.41
N GLY A 23 3.33 2.31 -24.01
CA GLY A 23 3.78 1.87 -22.69
C GLY A 23 2.92 2.35 -21.52
N TYR A 24 1.60 2.43 -21.69
CA TYR A 24 0.71 2.78 -20.58
C TYR A 24 0.26 1.55 -19.79
N GLU A 25 -0.08 1.81 -18.55
CA GLU A 25 -0.63 0.81 -17.65
C GLU A 25 -2.05 0.43 -18.09
N THR A 26 -2.33 -0.88 -18.13
CA THR A 26 -3.64 -1.43 -18.50
C THR A 26 -4.40 -2.02 -17.32
N TYR A 27 -3.85 -1.91 -16.12
CA TYR A 27 -4.43 -2.38 -14.87
C TYR A 27 -4.83 -1.22 -13.96
N ASP A 28 -5.83 -1.46 -13.11
CA ASP A 28 -6.24 -0.49 -12.11
C ASP A 28 -5.18 -0.39 -11.00
N ASN A 29 -4.83 0.84 -10.64
CA ASN A 29 -3.99 1.09 -9.47
C ASN A 29 -4.81 1.63 -8.30
N ASN A 30 -4.27 1.55 -7.10
CA ASN A 30 -4.96 1.98 -5.88
C ASN A 30 -5.39 3.44 -5.94
N ARG A 31 -4.59 4.31 -6.55
CA ARG A 31 -4.87 5.74 -6.65
C ARG A 31 -6.08 6.04 -7.53
N SER A 32 -6.19 5.38 -8.68
CA SER A 32 -7.35 5.57 -9.57
C SER A 32 -8.62 4.97 -8.97
N THR A 33 -8.53 3.79 -8.37
CA THR A 33 -9.66 3.16 -7.68
C THR A 33 -10.17 4.04 -6.54
N ARG A 34 -9.25 4.60 -5.73
CA ARG A 34 -9.63 5.50 -4.65
C ARG A 34 -10.28 6.79 -5.14
N LEU A 35 -9.77 7.37 -6.22
CA LEU A 35 -10.36 8.55 -6.84
C LEU A 35 -11.80 8.31 -7.29
N ILE A 36 -12.07 7.17 -7.91
CA ILE A 36 -13.42 6.77 -8.33
C ILE A 36 -14.33 6.63 -7.11
N GLU A 37 -13.90 5.90 -6.06
CA GLU A 37 -14.67 5.76 -4.82
C GLU A 37 -15.06 7.12 -4.23
N LEU A 38 -14.13 8.07 -4.22
CA LEU A 38 -14.36 9.42 -3.69
C LEU A 38 -15.38 10.18 -4.54
N ILE A 39 -15.19 10.20 -5.86
CA ILE A 39 -16.09 10.92 -6.77
C ILE A 39 -17.51 10.34 -6.73
N GLU A 40 -17.65 9.01 -6.72
CA GLU A 40 -18.95 8.32 -6.66
C GLU A 40 -19.68 8.51 -5.33
N SER A 41 -18.98 8.93 -4.27
CA SER A 41 -19.61 9.24 -2.98
C SER A 41 -20.37 10.57 -2.94
N TYR A 42 -20.26 11.40 -3.98
CA TYR A 42 -20.88 12.70 -4.07
C TYR A 42 -21.86 12.79 -5.26
N ASP A 43 -23.07 13.28 -5.02
CA ASP A 43 -24.01 13.67 -6.11
C ASP A 43 -23.52 14.90 -6.87
N LYS A 44 -22.90 15.83 -6.15
CA LYS A 44 -22.28 17.05 -6.67
C LYS A 44 -21.04 17.36 -5.86
N VAL A 45 -19.97 17.67 -6.56
CA VAL A 45 -18.68 18.02 -5.94
C VAL A 45 -18.58 19.53 -5.80
N SER A 46 -18.53 20.05 -4.56
CA SER A 46 -18.19 21.43 -4.27
C SER A 46 -16.67 21.67 -4.37
N TYR A 47 -16.26 22.94 -4.28
CA TYR A 47 -14.84 23.27 -4.23
C TYR A 47 -14.14 22.70 -2.99
N GLU A 48 -14.82 22.66 -1.84
CA GLU A 48 -14.25 22.08 -0.62
C GLU A 48 -14.14 20.55 -0.75
N ASP A 49 -15.18 19.88 -1.27
CA ASP A 49 -15.11 18.43 -1.55
C ASP A 49 -13.97 18.09 -2.52
N PHE A 50 -13.76 18.94 -3.55
CA PHE A 50 -12.65 18.75 -4.48
C PHE A 50 -11.28 18.84 -3.79
N LYS A 51 -11.13 19.73 -2.79
CA LYS A 51 -9.90 19.80 -2.01
C LYS A 51 -9.70 18.54 -1.17
N ASP A 52 -10.76 18.05 -0.54
CA ASP A 52 -10.72 16.84 0.26
C ASP A 52 -10.35 15.61 -0.61
N ILE A 53 -10.94 15.50 -1.79
CA ILE A 53 -10.57 14.47 -2.78
C ILE A 53 -9.11 14.60 -3.19
N LYS A 54 -8.64 15.81 -3.50
CA LYS A 54 -7.27 16.06 -3.95
C LYS A 54 -6.20 15.67 -2.92
N TYR A 55 -6.50 15.89 -1.65
CA TYR A 55 -5.57 15.66 -0.55
C TYR A 55 -5.85 14.35 0.22
N ASP A 56 -6.80 13.53 -0.25
CA ASP A 56 -7.01 12.20 0.33
C ASP A 56 -5.74 11.35 0.17
N ASN A 57 -5.34 10.74 1.27
CA ASN A 57 -4.15 9.92 1.37
C ASN A 57 -4.46 8.48 1.78
N SER A 58 -5.70 8.05 1.55
CA SER A 58 -6.15 6.71 1.88
C SER A 58 -6.02 5.75 0.68
N PHE A 59 -5.77 4.50 0.96
CA PHE A 59 -5.97 3.44 -0.01
C PHE A 59 -7.47 3.16 -0.21
N PRO A 60 -7.86 2.59 -1.37
CA PRO A 60 -9.25 2.24 -1.63
C PRO A 60 -9.75 1.14 -0.70
N SER A 61 -11.08 1.01 -0.58
CA SER A 61 -11.72 -0.06 0.17
C SER A 61 -11.35 -1.44 -0.40
N LYS A 62 -11.31 -1.55 -1.72
CA LYS A 62 -10.79 -2.72 -2.44
C LYS A 62 -9.33 -2.47 -2.80
N PHE A 63 -8.45 -2.90 -1.92
CA PHE A 63 -7.02 -2.74 -2.09
C PHE A 63 -6.49 -3.60 -3.25
N ASN A 64 -5.70 -2.99 -4.14
CA ASN A 64 -4.96 -3.69 -5.17
C ASN A 64 -3.49 -3.83 -4.73
N TYR A 65 -3.04 -5.05 -4.58
CA TYR A 65 -1.66 -5.36 -4.17
C TYR A 65 -0.65 -5.33 -5.33
N ASN A 66 -1.05 -4.75 -6.48
CA ASN A 66 -0.24 -4.68 -7.70
C ASN A 66 0.18 -6.06 -8.22
N PHE A 67 1.50 -6.32 -8.31
CA PHE A 67 2.03 -7.56 -8.86
C PHE A 67 2.07 -8.74 -7.88
N MET A 68 1.73 -8.53 -6.60
CA MET A 68 1.72 -9.60 -5.61
C MET A 68 0.44 -9.56 -4.79
N ASP A 69 -0.18 -10.71 -4.58
CA ASP A 69 -1.33 -10.86 -3.69
C ASP A 69 -0.86 -11.19 -2.27
N ILE A 70 -0.99 -10.20 -1.38
CA ILE A 70 -0.74 -10.34 0.07
C ILE A 70 -2.03 -10.29 0.88
N SER A 71 -3.18 -10.58 0.25
CA SER A 71 -4.49 -10.54 0.93
C SER A 71 -4.59 -11.50 2.11
N ILE A 72 -3.71 -12.51 2.18
CA ILE A 72 -3.60 -13.40 3.33
C ILE A 72 -3.38 -12.64 4.64
N ILE A 73 -2.74 -11.47 4.62
CA ILE A 73 -2.50 -10.66 5.81
C ILE A 73 -3.79 -10.27 6.53
N GLU A 74 -4.88 -10.07 5.78
CA GLU A 74 -6.18 -9.66 6.34
C GLU A 74 -6.88 -10.82 7.09
N LYS A 75 -6.55 -12.06 6.75
CA LYS A 75 -7.22 -13.26 7.25
C LYS A 75 -6.35 -14.12 8.16
N LEU A 76 -5.03 -13.87 8.17
CA LEU A 76 -4.11 -14.65 8.97
C LEU A 76 -4.40 -14.45 10.46
N LYS A 77 -4.57 -15.57 11.15
CA LYS A 77 -4.68 -15.61 12.61
C LYS A 77 -3.49 -16.36 13.17
N ILE A 78 -2.84 -15.74 14.12
CA ILE A 78 -1.76 -16.35 14.91
C ILE A 78 -2.12 -16.21 16.40
N ASP A 79 -1.56 -17.07 17.20
CA ASP A 79 -1.79 -17.06 18.66
C ASP A 79 -1.31 -15.72 19.24
N PRO A 80 -2.06 -15.08 20.17
CA PRO A 80 -1.61 -13.87 20.86
C PRO A 80 -0.28 -14.01 21.61
N GLU A 81 0.09 -15.21 22.04
CA GLU A 81 1.39 -15.51 22.65
C GLU A 81 2.52 -15.63 21.61
N ASN A 82 2.20 -15.63 20.34
CA ASN A 82 3.20 -15.71 19.28
C ASN A 82 3.94 -14.38 19.14
N ASP A 83 5.23 -14.47 19.00
CA ASP A 83 6.16 -13.35 18.92
C ASP A 83 5.89 -12.38 17.74
N LEU A 84 5.16 -12.83 16.72
CA LEU A 84 4.76 -12.03 15.55
C LEU A 84 3.35 -11.43 15.67
N PHE A 85 2.63 -11.70 16.76
CA PHE A 85 1.25 -11.25 16.91
C PHE A 85 1.13 -9.74 16.86
N GLU A 86 1.95 -9.03 17.65
CA GLU A 86 1.88 -7.57 17.75
C GLU A 86 2.12 -6.88 16.40
N ILE A 87 3.11 -7.31 15.64
CA ILE A 87 3.42 -6.69 14.35
C ILE A 87 2.35 -6.98 13.28
N LEU A 88 1.76 -8.17 13.29
CA LEU A 88 0.62 -8.50 12.45
C LEU A 88 -0.62 -7.69 12.83
N ASP A 89 -0.90 -7.54 14.12
CA ASP A 89 -2.03 -6.79 14.66
C ASP A 89 -1.97 -5.30 14.27
N ILE A 90 -0.79 -4.68 14.32
CA ILE A 90 -0.57 -3.30 13.84
C ILE A 90 -1.01 -3.15 12.39
N ILE A 91 -0.64 -4.07 11.52
CA ILE A 91 -0.99 -4.02 10.09
C ILE A 91 -2.48 -4.30 9.89
N GLN A 92 -3.04 -5.30 10.58
CA GLN A 92 -4.45 -5.65 10.45
C GLN A 92 -5.40 -4.56 10.95
N LYS A 93 -5.00 -3.79 11.96
CA LYS A 93 -5.75 -2.64 12.49
C LYS A 93 -5.53 -1.34 11.72
N TRP A 94 -4.63 -1.34 10.74
CA TRP A 94 -4.37 -0.15 9.94
C TRP A 94 -5.62 0.29 9.17
N ASN A 95 -5.98 1.56 9.35
CA ASN A 95 -7.13 2.21 8.70
C ASN A 95 -6.88 2.59 7.22
N ARG A 96 -5.77 2.12 6.64
CA ARG A 96 -5.32 2.37 5.27
C ARG A 96 -5.00 3.83 4.93
N LYS A 97 -4.91 4.71 5.93
CA LYS A 97 -4.39 6.06 5.75
C LYS A 97 -2.88 6.08 5.78
N THR A 98 -2.30 6.87 4.87
CA THR A 98 -0.85 7.02 4.73
C THR A 98 -0.36 8.36 5.28
N ASP A 99 -0.91 8.75 6.44
CA ASP A 99 -0.43 9.89 7.21
C ASP A 99 0.95 9.63 7.78
N ILE A 100 1.74 10.69 7.94
CA ILE A 100 3.09 10.59 8.53
C ILE A 100 3.10 9.97 9.92
N ASN A 101 2.00 10.08 10.69
CA ASN A 101 1.85 9.52 12.03
C ASN A 101 1.21 8.12 12.04
N SER A 102 0.92 7.53 10.87
CA SER A 102 0.30 6.21 10.79
C SER A 102 1.32 5.10 11.07
N GLN A 103 1.13 4.37 12.16
CA GLN A 103 1.94 3.19 12.51
C GLN A 103 1.69 2.06 11.51
N GLY A 104 0.42 1.76 11.21
CA GLY A 104 0.08 0.71 10.26
C GLY A 104 0.70 0.95 8.88
N ALA A 105 0.70 2.20 8.38
CA ALA A 105 1.36 2.54 7.13
C ALA A 105 2.88 2.37 7.20
N GLY A 106 3.51 2.76 8.31
CA GLY A 106 4.95 2.59 8.51
C GLY A 106 5.36 1.13 8.46
N VAL A 107 4.73 0.30 9.28
CA VAL A 107 5.04 -1.14 9.36
C VAL A 107 4.68 -1.86 8.05
N TYR A 108 3.53 -1.55 7.44
CA TYR A 108 3.15 -2.10 6.14
C TYR A 108 4.14 -1.71 5.03
N GLY A 109 4.62 -0.48 5.02
CA GLY A 109 5.63 -0.01 4.07
C GLY A 109 6.91 -0.82 4.15
N VAL A 110 7.41 -1.08 5.35
CA VAL A 110 8.60 -1.91 5.55
C VAL A 110 8.34 -3.36 5.10
N LEU A 111 7.17 -3.92 5.43
CA LEU A 111 6.79 -5.26 4.97
C LEU A 111 6.74 -5.34 3.44
N TYR A 112 6.14 -4.36 2.79
CA TYR A 112 6.06 -4.31 1.33
C TYR A 112 7.46 -4.32 0.70
N TYR A 113 8.35 -3.47 1.19
CA TYR A 113 9.75 -3.44 0.71
C TYR A 113 10.49 -4.75 0.94
N GLN A 114 10.29 -5.38 2.09
CA GLN A 114 10.90 -6.67 2.42
C GLN A 114 10.43 -7.76 1.43
N LEU A 115 9.13 -7.85 1.19
CA LEU A 115 8.56 -8.81 0.24
C LEU A 115 9.11 -8.60 -1.18
N VAL A 116 9.14 -7.35 -1.64
CA VAL A 116 9.65 -7.01 -2.98
C VAL A 116 11.14 -7.28 -3.13
N SER A 117 11.93 -7.01 -2.09
CA SER A 117 13.39 -7.11 -2.17
C SER A 117 13.91 -8.53 -1.97
N ASN A 118 13.35 -9.26 -1.02
CA ASN A 118 13.92 -10.52 -0.56
C ASN A 118 13.09 -11.74 -0.95
N TYR A 119 11.78 -11.60 -1.17
CA TYR A 119 10.87 -12.71 -1.45
C TYR A 119 10.25 -12.68 -2.85
N ARG A 120 10.70 -11.75 -3.71
CA ARG A 120 10.12 -11.54 -5.03
C ARG A 120 10.09 -12.81 -5.88
N ASN A 121 11.18 -13.55 -5.95
CA ASN A 121 11.27 -14.74 -6.80
C ASN A 121 10.30 -15.83 -6.31
N GLU A 122 10.25 -16.06 -5.00
CA GLU A 122 9.33 -17.01 -4.37
C GLU A 122 7.86 -16.64 -4.63
N ILE A 123 7.54 -15.36 -4.55
CA ILE A 123 6.18 -14.84 -4.83
C ILE A 123 5.83 -15.05 -6.30
N LEU A 124 6.75 -14.77 -7.23
CA LEU A 124 6.53 -14.97 -8.67
C LEU A 124 6.35 -16.45 -9.02
N GLU A 125 7.10 -17.36 -8.39
CA GLU A 125 6.97 -18.82 -8.56
C GLU A 125 5.64 -19.35 -8.00
N ASN A 126 5.02 -18.63 -7.06
CA ASN A 126 3.73 -18.97 -6.46
C ASN A 126 2.56 -18.11 -7.04
N ASP A 127 2.53 -17.96 -8.35
CA ASP A 127 1.46 -17.21 -9.07
C ASP A 127 1.22 -15.80 -8.50
N ASN A 128 2.27 -15.10 -8.15
CA ASN A 128 2.24 -13.78 -7.52
C ASN A 128 1.51 -13.74 -6.16
N THR A 129 1.32 -14.87 -5.51
CA THR A 129 0.63 -14.96 -4.22
C THR A 129 1.63 -15.17 -3.09
N VAL A 130 1.51 -14.35 -2.05
CA VAL A 130 2.31 -14.50 -0.83
C VAL A 130 1.74 -15.67 -0.01
N SER A 131 2.55 -16.70 0.21
CA SER A 131 2.16 -17.83 1.05
C SER A 131 2.15 -17.45 2.53
N LYS A 132 1.52 -18.27 3.37
CA LYS A 132 1.55 -18.06 4.82
C LYS A 132 2.99 -18.13 5.35
N GLU A 133 3.76 -19.08 4.86
CA GLU A 133 5.14 -19.30 5.25
C GLU A 133 6.00 -18.08 4.90
N THR A 134 5.88 -17.59 3.66
CA THR A 134 6.57 -16.38 3.18
C THR A 134 6.19 -15.17 4.02
N LEU A 135 4.90 -14.99 4.33
CA LEU A 135 4.44 -13.87 5.14
C LEU A 135 5.01 -13.93 6.57
N LEU A 136 4.99 -15.10 7.22
CA LEU A 136 5.55 -15.26 8.57
C LEU A 136 7.06 -15.00 8.59
N SER A 137 7.80 -15.48 7.59
CA SER A 137 9.23 -15.19 7.46
C SER A 137 9.48 -13.70 7.29
N ALA A 138 8.74 -13.04 6.39
CA ALA A 138 8.87 -11.60 6.18
C ALA A 138 8.51 -10.80 7.43
N LEU A 139 7.47 -11.19 8.20
CA LEU A 139 7.12 -10.56 9.48
C LEU A 139 8.24 -10.69 10.51
N SER A 140 8.90 -11.84 10.58
CA SER A 140 10.06 -12.06 11.44
C SER A 140 11.24 -11.15 11.06
N ASP A 141 11.53 -11.07 9.76
CA ASP A 141 12.62 -10.24 9.25
C ASP A 141 12.37 -8.75 9.54
N ILE A 142 11.16 -8.25 9.28
CA ILE A 142 10.84 -6.84 9.54
C ILE A 142 10.81 -6.54 11.02
N LYS A 143 10.38 -7.47 11.88
CA LYS A 143 10.46 -7.28 13.33
C LYS A 143 11.88 -7.05 13.78
N SER A 144 12.82 -7.90 13.33
CA SER A 144 14.24 -7.75 13.61
C SER A 144 14.77 -6.43 13.06
N TYR A 145 14.48 -6.14 11.78
CA TYR A 145 14.89 -4.89 11.14
C TYR A 145 14.41 -3.63 11.88
N LEU A 146 13.14 -3.60 12.28
CA LEU A 146 12.55 -2.47 13.00
C LEU A 146 13.17 -2.31 14.39
N THR A 147 13.36 -3.40 15.12
CA THR A 147 13.99 -3.37 16.44
C THR A 147 15.43 -2.88 16.35
N ASP A 148 16.20 -3.39 15.39
CA ASP A 148 17.62 -3.06 15.26
C ASP A 148 17.86 -1.63 14.76
N ASN A 149 17.01 -1.10 13.88
CA ASN A 149 17.22 0.20 13.26
C ASN A 149 16.43 1.35 13.92
N PHE A 150 15.30 1.05 14.55
CA PHE A 150 14.42 2.05 15.16
C PHE A 150 14.23 1.85 16.67
N GLY A 151 14.72 0.74 17.23
CA GLY A 151 14.56 0.39 18.63
C GLY A 151 13.14 -0.05 19.02
N SER A 152 12.22 -0.14 18.06
CA SER A 152 10.81 -0.49 18.29
C SER A 152 10.15 -0.95 17.01
N ILE A 153 9.15 -1.84 17.13
CA ILE A 153 8.25 -2.18 16.00
C ILE A 153 7.16 -1.11 15.79
N ASN A 154 6.96 -0.22 16.75
CA ASN A 154 5.94 0.84 16.74
C ASN A 154 6.46 2.11 16.04
N ILE A 155 6.83 1.99 14.76
CA ILE A 155 7.24 3.12 13.93
C ILE A 155 6.05 3.72 13.18
N THR A 156 6.15 4.99 12.85
CA THR A 156 5.21 5.67 11.96
C THR A 156 5.72 5.70 10.51
N LEU A 157 4.83 6.03 9.57
CA LEU A 157 5.25 6.22 8.17
C LEU A 157 6.34 7.31 8.07
N GLY A 158 6.21 8.39 8.84
CA GLY A 158 7.18 9.49 8.85
C GLY A 158 8.54 9.15 9.46
N ASP A 159 8.63 8.11 10.31
CA ASP A 159 9.91 7.59 10.79
C ASP A 159 10.64 6.84 9.68
N PHE A 160 9.90 6.09 8.87
CA PHE A 160 10.43 5.28 7.78
C PHE A 160 10.64 6.08 6.48
N GLN A 161 9.68 6.94 6.11
CA GLN A 161 9.67 7.63 4.82
C GLN A 161 9.96 9.11 4.97
N LYS A 162 11.15 9.53 4.54
CA LYS A 162 11.63 10.92 4.65
C LYS A 162 12.26 11.41 3.37
N LEU A 163 12.04 12.68 3.07
CA LEU A 163 12.84 13.42 2.10
C LEU A 163 14.07 13.98 2.81
N VAL A 164 15.27 13.58 2.39
CA VAL A 164 16.53 14.04 2.96
C VAL A 164 17.22 14.98 1.98
N ARG A 165 17.58 16.17 2.46
CA ARG A 165 18.32 17.18 1.69
C ARG A 165 19.38 17.82 2.58
N GLY A 166 20.63 17.38 2.43
CA GLY A 166 21.73 17.77 3.34
C GLY A 166 21.38 17.38 4.78
N ASP A 167 21.41 18.34 5.69
CA ASP A 167 21.11 18.13 7.11
C ASP A 167 19.63 18.22 7.46
N LYS A 168 18.74 18.38 6.45
CA LYS A 168 17.30 18.48 6.65
C LYS A 168 16.62 17.19 6.29
N GLU A 169 15.81 16.70 7.21
CA GLU A 169 14.91 15.57 7.02
C GLU A 169 13.47 16.04 7.16
N MET A 170 12.61 15.63 6.25
CA MET A 170 11.20 15.96 6.26
C MET A 170 10.38 14.69 6.03
N PRO A 171 9.54 14.28 6.98
CA PRO A 171 8.60 13.19 6.78
C PRO A 171 7.68 13.48 5.60
N ILE A 172 7.40 12.47 4.79
CA ILE A 172 6.46 12.59 3.67
C ILE A 172 5.35 11.56 3.81
N PHE A 173 4.14 11.96 3.46
CA PHE A 173 2.95 11.10 3.44
C PHE A 173 2.76 10.48 2.05
N GLY A 174 1.85 9.52 1.98
CA GLY A 174 1.54 8.80 0.76
C GLY A 174 2.46 7.59 0.57
N MET A 175 1.92 6.57 -0.06
CA MET A 175 2.63 5.36 -0.48
C MET A 175 2.27 5.06 -1.93
N PRO A 176 3.14 4.39 -2.70
CA PRO A 176 2.86 4.01 -4.08
C PRO A 176 1.71 3.01 -4.22
#